data_41445a46abcabcbbc46e764ff2deeaf4
#
_entry.id   41445a46abcabcbbc46e764ff2deeaf4
#
_cell.length_a   1.000
_cell.length_b   1.000
_cell.length_c   1.000
_cell.angle_alpha   90.00
_cell.angle_beta   90.00
_cell.angle_gamma   90.00
#
_symmetry.space_group_name_H-M   'P 1'
#
loop_
_entity.id
_entity.type
_entity.pdbx_description
1 polymer ?
#
loop_
_entity_poly.entity_id
_entity_poly.type
_entity_poly.pdbx_seq_one_letter_code
_entity_poly.pdbx_strand_id
1 'polypeptide(L)'
;MTRYGFIAMTGIALLAGLGLGTAIARQAAPAAPAAPAAPVPYFVGNRLGMPINPAADGAFNAMSNNVKVYGSVYSAESCSYDPVRRVIVVPNRGVAQNVRTNDAWITFLNHDGSVHTSRWIGVQNPGDQRNMTPPLVLNEPLGSDIINGTLYLADRDGGTGPNDPAVSVVRTFNMQTGAPGRAFRVEKSTGFNDIEVADDGTIYATQTGVGGQTPDPTTWQVWKITPDGNASIFVQGAPLRQPNGIAFDPQGNIVVVNIGTEDVITFSKDGKVVRTEKAVQSGNDGLVIMRDGTKYVSSVVNGGVSRIRSGRNAELIAQNIPNPASMCYDSDENQLVIPMNANNALAFIKL
;
A
#
# COMPACT_ATOMS: atom_id res chain seq x y z
N MET A 1 -6.42 40.52 47.20
CA MET A 1 -5.58 41.69 47.53
C MET A 1 -4.90 42.11 46.25
N THR A 2 -5.41 43.17 45.69
CA THR A 2 -4.89 44.51 45.45
C THR A 2 -3.97 44.52 44.20
N ARG A 3 -4.45 45.03 43.02
CA ARG A 3 -4.56 46.42 42.57
C ARG A 3 -3.19 47.00 42.18
N TYR A 4 -2.89 47.67 41.10
CA TYR A 4 -3.41 48.74 40.27
C TYR A 4 -2.38 48.91 39.14
N GLY A 5 -2.51 49.41 37.96
CA GLY A 5 -3.32 50.49 37.43
C GLY A 5 -2.47 51.64 36.90
N PHE A 6 -2.94 52.26 35.83
CA PHE A 6 -2.73 53.65 35.33
C PHE A 6 -1.65 53.87 34.26
N ILE A 7 -2.02 54.26 33.05
CA ILE A 7 -2.54 55.51 32.45
C ILE A 7 -1.51 56.66 32.48
N ALA A 8 -1.20 57.20 31.32
CA ALA A 8 -1.30 58.64 30.96
C ALA A 8 -0.54 58.86 29.64
N MET A 9 -1.14 59.35 28.67
CA MET A 9 -1.60 60.66 28.26
C MET A 9 -0.56 61.51 27.52
N THR A 10 -0.92 61.76 26.28
CA THR A 10 -0.95 63.03 25.51
C THR A 10 0.30 63.86 25.28
N GLY A 11 0.49 64.15 24.00
CA GLY A 11 1.26 65.33 23.54
C GLY A 11 0.99 65.55 22.05
N ILE A 12 0.04 66.44 21.76
CA ILE A 12 -0.20 67.02 20.43
C ILE A 12 0.82 68.13 20.21
N ALA A 13 1.57 68.05 19.12
CA ALA A 13 2.28 69.18 18.56
C ALA A 13 1.96 69.32 17.08
N LEU A 14 1.17 70.27 16.72
CA LEU A 14 0.96 70.79 15.37
C LEU A 14 2.24 71.51 14.92
N LEU A 15 2.82 71.11 13.83
CA LEU A 15 3.73 71.97 13.05
C LEU A 15 3.35 71.81 11.57
N ALA A 16 2.81 72.95 11.06
CA ALA A 16 2.59 73.15 9.65
C ALA A 16 3.94 73.36 8.93
N GLY A 17 4.25 72.60 7.95
CA GLY A 17 5.42 72.72 7.07
C GLY A 17 5.04 72.42 5.62
N LEU A 18 5.19 73.41 4.80
CA LEU A 18 4.88 73.52 3.39
C LEU A 18 5.48 72.33 2.57
N GLY A 19 4.67 71.84 1.69
CA GLY A 19 4.96 70.66 0.86
C GLY A 19 5.88 70.92 -0.31
N LEU A 20 6.57 69.81 -0.63
CA LEU A 20 7.04 69.51 -1.98
C LEU A 20 6.51 68.11 -2.28
N GLY A 21 5.53 68.07 -3.15
CA GLY A 21 4.93 66.82 -3.59
C GLY A 21 5.93 66.03 -4.43
N THR A 22 6.57 65.04 -3.81
CA THR A 22 7.17 63.92 -4.56
C THR A 22 6.10 62.87 -4.77
N ALA A 23 5.66 62.74 -5.99
CA ALA A 23 4.81 61.61 -6.41
C ALA A 23 5.59 60.33 -6.18
N ILE A 24 5.32 59.66 -5.05
CA ILE A 24 5.78 58.28 -4.83
C ILE A 24 4.97 57.41 -5.77
N ALA A 25 5.60 57.00 -6.86
CA ALA A 25 5.06 55.93 -7.71
C ALA A 25 4.78 54.73 -6.78
N ARG A 26 3.52 54.44 -6.52
CA ARG A 26 3.14 53.17 -5.89
C ARG A 26 3.63 52.05 -6.77
N GLN A 27 4.71 51.41 -6.36
CA GLN A 27 5.13 50.15 -6.92
C GLN A 27 3.96 49.20 -6.77
N ALA A 28 3.41 48.72 -7.87
CA ALA A 28 2.33 47.73 -7.84
C ALA A 28 2.83 46.54 -7.03
N ALA A 29 2.05 46.11 -6.04
CA ALA A 29 2.35 44.89 -5.31
C ALA A 29 2.58 43.75 -6.33
N PRO A 30 3.57 42.89 -6.11
CA PRO A 30 3.75 41.75 -6.97
C PRO A 30 2.42 40.97 -7.06
N ALA A 31 2.02 40.63 -8.28
CA ALA A 31 0.81 39.86 -8.50
C ALA A 31 0.88 38.58 -7.63
N ALA A 32 -0.19 38.33 -6.88
CA ALA A 32 -0.29 37.10 -6.12
C ALA A 32 -0.01 35.91 -7.05
N PRO A 33 0.73 34.91 -6.60
CA PRO A 33 0.96 33.73 -7.42
C PRO A 33 -0.39 33.22 -7.92
N ALA A 34 -0.47 32.94 -9.22
CA ALA A 34 -1.68 32.40 -9.82
C ALA A 34 -2.13 31.18 -9.01
N ALA A 35 -3.40 31.15 -8.65
CA ALA A 35 -3.97 29.99 -7.99
C ALA A 35 -3.64 28.74 -8.85
N PRO A 36 -3.31 27.60 -8.22
CA PRO A 36 -3.08 26.38 -8.97
C PRO A 36 -4.24 26.15 -9.94
N ALA A 37 -3.92 25.85 -11.18
CA ALA A 37 -4.95 25.54 -12.16
C ALA A 37 -5.89 24.48 -11.61
N ALA A 38 -7.21 24.71 -11.70
CA ALA A 38 -8.19 23.72 -11.29
C ALA A 38 -7.89 22.39 -11.99
N PRO A 39 -8.02 21.25 -11.27
CA PRO A 39 -7.82 19.95 -11.88
C PRO A 39 -8.66 19.81 -13.16
N VAL A 40 -8.05 19.33 -14.23
CA VAL A 40 -8.77 19.12 -15.48
C VAL A 40 -9.80 18.01 -15.26
N PRO A 41 -11.10 18.30 -15.41
CA PRO A 41 -12.12 17.29 -15.18
C PRO A 41 -12.02 16.16 -16.22
N TYR A 42 -12.48 14.98 -15.84
CA TYR A 42 -12.59 13.87 -16.78
C TYR A 42 -13.61 14.18 -17.87
N PHE A 43 -13.20 14.09 -19.08
CA PHE A 43 -14.07 14.19 -20.26
C PHE A 43 -13.53 13.31 -21.39
N VAL A 44 -14.32 13.12 -22.43
CA VAL A 44 -13.90 12.35 -23.60
C VAL A 44 -12.64 12.99 -24.19
N GLY A 45 -11.55 12.24 -24.24
CA GLY A 45 -10.20 12.72 -24.64
C GLY A 45 -9.21 12.83 -23.47
N ASN A 46 -9.67 12.95 -22.23
CA ASN A 46 -8.82 12.72 -21.06
C ASN A 46 -8.80 11.24 -20.72
N ARG A 47 -7.70 10.76 -20.17
CA ARG A 47 -7.63 9.40 -19.66
C ARG A 47 -8.39 9.30 -18.36
N LEU A 48 -9.39 8.43 -18.33
CA LEU A 48 -10.13 8.11 -17.11
C LEU A 48 -9.14 7.66 -16.02
N GLY A 49 -9.35 8.13 -14.81
CA GLY A 49 -8.64 7.68 -13.63
C GLY A 49 -7.19 8.12 -13.52
N MET A 50 -6.74 9.12 -14.29
CA MET A 50 -5.44 9.71 -14.01
C MET A 50 -5.44 10.34 -12.61
N PRO A 51 -4.55 9.94 -11.69
CA PRO A 51 -4.44 10.65 -10.42
C PRO A 51 -4.03 12.09 -10.70
N ILE A 52 -4.71 13.01 -10.04
CA ILE A 52 -4.46 14.45 -10.15
C ILE A 52 -3.46 14.86 -9.06
N ASN A 53 -2.42 14.07 -8.86
CA ASN A 53 -1.37 14.44 -7.94
C ASN A 53 -0.23 15.08 -8.71
N PRO A 54 0.06 16.36 -8.44
CA PRO A 54 1.29 16.96 -8.94
C PRO A 54 2.49 16.22 -8.33
N ALA A 55 3.58 16.11 -9.06
CA ALA A 55 4.86 15.73 -8.49
C ALA A 55 5.23 16.70 -7.35
N ALA A 56 6.22 16.34 -6.53
CA ALA A 56 6.65 17.16 -5.38
C ALA A 56 7.08 18.59 -5.76
N ASP A 57 7.49 18.81 -7.00
CA ASP A 57 7.81 20.12 -7.59
C ASP A 57 6.59 20.84 -8.18
N GLY A 58 5.40 20.29 -8.06
CA GLY A 58 4.18 20.78 -8.67
C GLY A 58 4.01 20.43 -10.14
N ALA A 59 4.96 19.75 -10.77
CA ALA A 59 4.85 19.28 -12.14
C ALA A 59 3.91 18.08 -12.23
N PHE A 60 3.16 17.98 -13.29
CA PHE A 60 2.31 16.83 -13.59
C PHE A 60 3.04 15.87 -14.53
N ASN A 61 3.51 14.76 -13.97
CA ASN A 61 4.11 13.68 -14.75
C ASN A 61 3.04 12.70 -15.22
N ALA A 62 2.82 12.63 -16.51
CA ALA A 62 1.87 11.70 -17.07
C ALA A 62 2.31 10.24 -16.84
N MET A 63 1.39 9.41 -16.38
CA MET A 63 1.60 7.95 -16.33
C MET A 63 1.76 7.39 -17.74
N SER A 64 2.35 6.22 -17.83
CA SER A 64 2.44 5.45 -19.07
C SER A 64 1.05 5.25 -19.72
N ASN A 65 1.00 5.22 -21.04
CA ASN A 65 -0.24 5.19 -21.82
C ASN A 65 -1.09 3.93 -21.59
N ASN A 66 -0.48 2.86 -21.14
CA ASN A 66 -1.13 1.57 -20.84
C ASN A 66 -1.67 1.49 -19.41
N VAL A 67 -1.51 2.55 -18.59
CA VAL A 67 -2.04 2.59 -17.22
C VAL A 67 -3.41 3.24 -17.24
N LYS A 68 -4.38 2.57 -16.59
CA LYS A 68 -5.68 3.13 -16.22
C LYS A 68 -5.77 3.16 -14.71
N VAL A 69 -6.46 4.14 -14.14
CA VAL A 69 -6.63 4.28 -12.69
C VAL A 69 -8.10 4.43 -12.35
N TYR A 70 -8.53 3.69 -11.33
CA TYR A 70 -9.88 3.75 -10.79
C TYR A 70 -9.82 3.95 -9.28
N GLY A 71 -10.77 4.69 -8.73
CA GLY A 71 -10.95 4.90 -7.30
C GLY A 71 -11.82 3.82 -6.66
N SER A 72 -12.53 4.20 -5.61
CA SER A 72 -13.49 3.37 -4.85
C SER A 72 -12.87 2.46 -3.80
N VAL A 73 -11.60 2.67 -3.45
CA VAL A 73 -10.89 2.01 -2.37
C VAL A 73 -10.30 3.05 -1.41
N TYR A 74 -9.97 2.63 -0.21
CA TYR A 74 -9.40 3.51 0.79
C TYR A 74 -8.16 2.88 1.43
N SER A 75 -7.03 3.55 1.27
CA SER A 75 -5.74 3.11 1.82
C SER A 75 -5.43 1.63 1.54
N ALA A 76 -5.83 1.15 0.34
CA ALA A 76 -5.58 -0.22 -0.07
C ALA A 76 -4.09 -0.43 -0.33
N GLU A 77 -3.58 -1.57 0.10
CA GLU A 77 -2.16 -1.92 -0.03
C GLU A 77 -1.95 -3.14 -0.91
N SER A 78 -2.90 -4.09 -0.91
CA SER A 78 -2.84 -5.27 -1.75
C SER A 78 -4.16 -5.51 -2.48
N CYS A 79 -4.13 -6.48 -3.39
CA CYS A 79 -5.31 -7.11 -3.97
C CYS A 79 -5.06 -8.59 -4.24
N SER A 80 -6.15 -9.34 -4.38
CA SER A 80 -6.12 -10.72 -4.87
C SER A 80 -7.20 -10.88 -5.94
N TYR A 81 -6.98 -11.76 -6.91
CA TYR A 81 -7.98 -12.09 -7.90
C TYR A 81 -8.70 -13.40 -7.54
N ASP A 82 -10.02 -13.37 -7.47
CA ASP A 82 -10.85 -14.57 -7.29
C ASP A 82 -11.37 -15.07 -8.66
N PRO A 83 -10.79 -16.11 -9.25
CA PRO A 83 -11.20 -16.62 -10.54
C PRO A 83 -12.56 -17.32 -10.51
N VAL A 84 -13.05 -17.72 -9.33
CA VAL A 84 -14.36 -18.38 -9.18
C VAL A 84 -15.50 -17.36 -9.29
N ARG A 85 -15.35 -16.21 -8.60
CA ARG A 85 -16.31 -15.11 -8.69
C ARG A 85 -16.01 -14.14 -9.82
N ARG A 86 -14.79 -14.19 -10.36
CA ARG A 86 -14.30 -13.28 -11.38
C ARG A 86 -14.33 -11.84 -10.91
N VAL A 87 -13.79 -11.61 -9.70
CA VAL A 87 -13.70 -10.30 -9.06
C VAL A 87 -12.29 -10.06 -8.50
N ILE A 88 -11.95 -8.77 -8.43
CA ILE A 88 -10.76 -8.31 -7.74
C ILE A 88 -11.15 -8.05 -6.29
N VAL A 89 -10.45 -8.68 -5.36
CA VAL A 89 -10.66 -8.58 -3.91
C VAL A 89 -9.67 -7.58 -3.36
N VAL A 90 -10.16 -6.50 -2.75
CA VAL A 90 -9.31 -5.41 -2.28
C VAL A 90 -9.52 -5.15 -0.79
N PRO A 91 -8.52 -5.43 0.05
CA PRO A 91 -8.53 -5.01 1.43
C PRO A 91 -8.36 -3.48 1.56
N ASN A 92 -9.19 -2.86 2.41
CA ASN A 92 -9.12 -1.44 2.73
C ASN A 92 -8.80 -1.27 4.21
N ARG A 93 -7.83 -0.44 4.55
CA ARG A 93 -7.30 -0.31 5.92
C ARG A 93 -8.19 0.48 6.90
N GLY A 94 -9.28 1.04 6.44
CA GLY A 94 -10.15 1.84 7.31
C GLY A 94 -9.65 3.28 7.51
N VAL A 95 -9.91 3.83 8.70
CA VAL A 95 -9.79 5.28 8.96
C VAL A 95 -8.37 5.82 8.80
N ALA A 96 -7.39 5.14 9.34
CA ALA A 96 -6.01 5.61 9.28
C ALA A 96 -5.03 4.45 9.41
N GLN A 97 -3.92 4.58 8.72
CA GLN A 97 -2.79 3.67 8.88
C GLN A 97 -2.33 3.65 10.35
N ASN A 98 -2.01 2.47 10.86
CA ASN A 98 -1.60 2.23 12.25
C ASN A 98 -2.65 2.49 13.33
N VAL A 99 -3.93 2.63 12.98
CA VAL A 99 -5.04 2.69 13.94
C VAL A 99 -5.76 1.34 13.96
N ARG A 100 -6.02 0.80 15.16
CA ARG A 100 -6.65 -0.51 15.36
C ARG A 100 -8.09 -0.35 15.81
N THR A 101 -8.93 0.12 14.91
CA THR A 101 -10.33 0.46 15.21
C THR A 101 -11.33 -0.62 14.80
N ASN A 102 -10.86 -1.69 14.16
CA ASN A 102 -11.72 -2.75 13.61
C ASN A 102 -12.77 -2.19 12.62
N ASP A 103 -12.37 -1.23 11.80
CA ASP A 103 -13.21 -0.57 10.81
C ASP A 103 -12.74 -0.75 9.36
N ALA A 104 -11.75 -1.60 9.15
CA ALA A 104 -11.32 -2.01 7.83
C ALA A 104 -12.39 -2.87 7.13
N TRP A 105 -12.31 -2.98 5.82
CA TRP A 105 -13.28 -3.74 5.03
C TRP A 105 -12.67 -4.31 3.76
N ILE A 106 -13.38 -5.26 3.15
CA ILE A 106 -13.05 -5.84 1.85
C ILE A 106 -14.04 -5.35 0.80
N THR A 107 -13.50 -4.85 -0.31
CA THR A 107 -14.26 -4.45 -1.51
C THR A 107 -14.09 -5.49 -2.60
N PHE A 108 -15.15 -5.78 -3.34
CA PHE A 108 -15.06 -6.47 -4.63
C PHE A 108 -15.18 -5.47 -5.77
N LEU A 109 -14.27 -5.58 -6.74
CA LEU A 109 -14.30 -4.80 -7.97
C LEU A 109 -14.41 -5.72 -9.18
N ASN A 110 -15.05 -5.22 -10.23
CA ASN A 110 -15.06 -5.83 -11.54
C ASN A 110 -13.72 -5.61 -12.25
N HIS A 111 -13.50 -6.32 -13.34
CA HIS A 111 -12.29 -6.24 -14.17
C HIS A 111 -11.99 -4.84 -14.72
N ASP A 112 -13.03 -4.02 -14.89
CA ASP A 112 -12.91 -2.65 -15.38
C ASP A 112 -12.68 -1.62 -14.25
N GLY A 113 -12.55 -2.07 -13.00
CA GLY A 113 -12.35 -1.23 -11.83
C GLY A 113 -13.64 -0.66 -11.23
N SER A 114 -14.81 -0.95 -11.82
CA SER A 114 -16.08 -0.56 -11.24
C SER A 114 -16.39 -1.39 -9.98
N VAL A 115 -17.17 -0.82 -9.07
CA VAL A 115 -17.51 -1.49 -7.81
C VAL A 115 -18.51 -2.61 -8.07
N HIS A 116 -18.14 -3.84 -7.71
CA HIS A 116 -19.06 -4.96 -7.63
C HIS A 116 -19.80 -4.95 -6.28
N THR A 117 -19.04 -4.93 -5.17
CA THR A 117 -19.58 -4.87 -3.80
C THR A 117 -18.66 -3.98 -2.95
N SER A 118 -19.18 -2.84 -2.50
CA SER A 118 -18.35 -1.83 -1.81
C SER A 118 -17.82 -2.28 -0.45
N ARG A 119 -18.58 -3.06 0.29
CA ARG A 119 -18.19 -3.66 1.57
C ARG A 119 -18.74 -5.08 1.66
N TRP A 120 -17.99 -6.02 1.14
CA TRP A 120 -18.37 -7.43 1.23
C TRP A 120 -18.14 -8.00 2.61
N ILE A 121 -16.96 -7.73 3.19
CA ILE A 121 -16.64 -8.01 4.59
C ILE A 121 -16.32 -6.66 5.25
N GLY A 122 -16.77 -6.46 6.46
CA GLY A 122 -16.43 -5.28 7.24
C GLY A 122 -17.55 -4.83 8.14
N VAL A 123 -17.21 -3.87 9.02
CA VAL A 123 -18.12 -3.37 10.04
C VAL A 123 -19.19 -2.51 9.40
N GLN A 124 -20.37 -3.04 9.29
CA GLN A 124 -21.56 -2.22 9.01
C GLN A 124 -22.26 -1.83 10.31
N ASN A 125 -22.31 -2.77 11.26
CA ASN A 125 -22.90 -2.60 12.58
C ASN A 125 -22.00 -3.27 13.63
N PRO A 126 -21.30 -2.48 14.46
CA PRO A 126 -20.40 -3.05 15.49
C PRO A 126 -21.06 -4.04 16.44
N GLY A 127 -22.38 -3.94 16.63
CA GLY A 127 -23.15 -4.88 17.44
C GLY A 127 -23.20 -6.28 16.84
N ASP A 128 -23.46 -6.36 15.55
CA ASP A 128 -23.61 -7.64 14.84
C ASP A 128 -22.30 -8.42 14.75
N GLN A 129 -21.18 -7.72 14.61
CA GLN A 129 -19.87 -8.36 14.55
C GLN A 129 -19.46 -9.08 15.81
N ARG A 130 -19.83 -8.54 16.98
CA ARG A 130 -19.53 -9.17 18.28
C ARG A 130 -20.26 -10.50 18.48
N ASN A 131 -21.33 -10.72 17.73
CA ASN A 131 -22.15 -11.92 17.80
C ASN A 131 -21.68 -13.04 16.87
N MET A 132 -20.67 -12.79 16.03
CA MET A 132 -20.08 -13.82 15.18
C MET A 132 -19.13 -14.71 15.96
N THR A 133 -19.02 -15.97 15.57
CA THR A 133 -18.07 -16.93 16.16
C THR A 133 -17.25 -17.60 15.07
N PRO A 134 -15.95 -17.33 14.95
CA PRO A 134 -15.20 -16.32 15.73
C PRO A 134 -15.67 -14.89 15.43
N PRO A 135 -15.32 -13.90 16.27
CA PRO A 135 -15.65 -12.50 16.03
C PRO A 135 -15.02 -12.01 14.72
N LEU A 136 -15.72 -11.17 13.98
CA LEU A 136 -15.14 -10.48 12.83
C LEU A 136 -14.24 -9.38 13.34
N VAL A 137 -12.94 -9.52 13.06
CA VAL A 137 -11.91 -8.50 13.34
C VAL A 137 -11.15 -8.22 12.06
N LEU A 138 -11.00 -6.95 11.71
CA LEU A 138 -10.23 -6.50 10.57
C LEU A 138 -9.71 -5.09 10.88
N ASN A 139 -8.42 -5.00 11.26
CA ASN A 139 -7.83 -3.77 11.77
C ASN A 139 -7.07 -2.97 10.71
N GLU A 140 -6.03 -3.59 10.15
CA GLU A 140 -5.14 -2.94 9.18
C GLU A 140 -4.64 -3.99 8.18
N PRO A 141 -5.54 -4.51 7.32
CA PRO A 141 -5.17 -5.52 6.35
C PRO A 141 -4.19 -4.96 5.33
N LEU A 142 -3.10 -5.68 5.14
CA LEU A 142 -2.05 -5.42 4.16
C LEU A 142 -2.09 -6.51 3.07
N GLY A 143 -1.08 -7.38 2.98
CA GLY A 143 -1.01 -8.44 2.00
C GLY A 143 -2.20 -9.40 2.04
N SER A 144 -2.57 -9.94 0.90
CA SER A 144 -3.70 -10.86 0.76
C SER A 144 -3.43 -11.94 -0.26
N ASP A 145 -3.97 -13.14 -0.01
CA ASP A 145 -3.94 -14.25 -0.94
C ASP A 145 -5.25 -15.07 -0.86
N ILE A 146 -5.61 -15.75 -1.94
CA ILE A 146 -6.80 -16.60 -2.02
C ILE A 146 -6.40 -18.00 -2.46
N ILE A 147 -6.59 -18.95 -1.57
CA ILE A 147 -6.29 -20.36 -1.82
C ILE A 147 -7.49 -21.23 -1.38
N ASN A 148 -7.89 -22.18 -2.22
CA ASN A 148 -8.94 -23.15 -1.92
C ASN A 148 -10.24 -22.53 -1.33
N GLY A 149 -10.68 -21.39 -1.87
CA GLY A 149 -11.90 -20.70 -1.43
C GLY A 149 -11.78 -20.01 -0.07
N THR A 150 -10.56 -19.78 0.40
CA THR A 150 -10.25 -19.04 1.63
C THR A 150 -9.42 -17.81 1.27
N LEU A 151 -9.85 -16.65 1.73
CA LEU A 151 -9.08 -15.41 1.72
C LEU A 151 -8.20 -15.37 2.97
N TYR A 152 -6.93 -15.17 2.79
CA TYR A 152 -5.94 -14.90 3.83
C TYR A 152 -5.56 -13.43 3.80
N LEU A 153 -5.44 -12.80 4.96
CA LEU A 153 -5.07 -11.39 5.08
C LEU A 153 -3.99 -11.22 6.14
N ALA A 154 -2.88 -10.60 5.78
CA ALA A 154 -1.96 -10.04 6.75
C ALA A 154 -2.67 -8.89 7.48
N ASP A 155 -2.79 -9.00 8.79
CA ASP A 155 -3.40 -7.98 9.65
C ASP A 155 -2.57 -7.88 10.94
N ARG A 156 -2.94 -7.00 11.83
CA ARG A 156 -2.26 -6.87 13.11
C ARG A 156 -3.21 -6.48 14.24
N ASP A 157 -2.86 -6.91 15.43
CA ASP A 157 -3.47 -6.49 16.68
C ASP A 157 -2.50 -5.64 17.48
N GLY A 158 -2.99 -4.89 18.44
CA GLY A 158 -2.16 -4.07 19.32
C GLY A 158 -1.46 -2.91 18.58
N GLY A 159 -0.37 -2.42 19.16
CA GLY A 159 0.39 -1.30 18.63
C GLY A 159 -0.24 0.06 18.87
N THR A 160 -1.21 0.16 19.78
CA THR A 160 -1.94 1.40 20.11
C THR A 160 -1.28 2.21 21.23
N GLY A 161 -0.24 1.64 21.87
CA GLY A 161 0.49 2.33 22.92
C GLY A 161 1.65 1.51 23.48
N PRO A 162 2.43 2.07 24.42
CA PRO A 162 3.64 1.42 24.95
C PRO A 162 3.38 0.09 25.66
N ASN A 163 2.17 -0.09 26.20
CA ASN A 163 1.75 -1.31 26.92
C ASN A 163 0.91 -2.26 26.07
N ASP A 164 0.81 -1.99 24.79
CA ASP A 164 0.04 -2.75 23.82
C ASP A 164 0.89 -2.97 22.55
N PRO A 165 1.86 -3.89 22.60
CA PRO A 165 2.76 -4.13 21.47
C PRO A 165 1.99 -4.63 20.25
N ALA A 166 2.42 -4.21 19.07
CA ALA A 166 1.88 -4.72 17.82
C ALA A 166 2.21 -6.21 17.67
N VAL A 167 1.23 -6.96 17.21
CA VAL A 167 1.34 -8.41 16.95
C VAL A 167 0.77 -8.73 15.59
N SER A 168 1.52 -9.45 14.78
CA SER A 168 1.06 -9.91 13.48
C SER A 168 -0.01 -10.98 13.60
N VAL A 169 -1.02 -10.88 12.75
CA VAL A 169 -2.10 -11.86 12.64
C VAL A 169 -2.38 -12.12 11.18
N VAL A 170 -2.43 -13.37 10.76
CA VAL A 170 -3.05 -13.71 9.48
C VAL A 170 -4.50 -14.12 9.75
N ARG A 171 -5.44 -13.35 9.23
CA ARG A 171 -6.87 -13.64 9.34
C ARG A 171 -7.35 -14.39 8.12
N THR A 172 -8.34 -15.27 8.31
CA THR A 172 -8.94 -15.98 7.20
C THR A 172 -10.43 -15.73 7.09
N PHE A 173 -10.94 -15.75 5.87
CA PHE A 173 -12.35 -15.60 5.58
C PHE A 173 -12.79 -16.58 4.51
N ASN A 174 -13.95 -17.16 4.68
CA ASN A 174 -14.54 -18.03 3.68
C ASN A 174 -14.98 -17.20 2.47
N MET A 175 -14.45 -17.48 1.30
CA MET A 175 -14.76 -16.72 0.09
C MET A 175 -16.21 -16.83 -0.34
N GLN A 176 -16.93 -17.88 0.02
CA GLN A 176 -18.33 -18.02 -0.35
C GLN A 176 -19.27 -17.18 0.52
N THR A 177 -18.98 -17.09 1.81
CA THR A 177 -19.90 -16.51 2.80
C THR A 177 -19.42 -15.21 3.42
N GLY A 178 -18.11 -14.91 3.35
CA GLY A 178 -17.48 -13.82 4.08
C GLY A 178 -17.29 -14.11 5.57
N ALA A 179 -17.66 -15.30 6.04
CA ALA A 179 -17.53 -15.64 7.45
C ALA A 179 -16.06 -15.70 7.87
N PRO A 180 -15.71 -15.13 9.04
CA PRO A 180 -14.36 -15.23 9.59
C PRO A 180 -14.04 -16.69 9.94
N GLY A 181 -12.83 -17.09 9.59
CA GLY A 181 -12.25 -18.39 9.92
C GLY A 181 -11.20 -18.30 11.02
N ARG A 182 -10.25 -19.24 10.98
CA ARG A 182 -9.13 -19.25 11.91
C ARG A 182 -8.25 -18.01 11.74
N ALA A 183 -7.76 -17.46 12.84
CA ALA A 183 -6.69 -16.48 12.84
C ALA A 183 -5.36 -17.11 13.31
N PHE A 184 -4.26 -16.76 12.67
CA PHE A 184 -2.92 -17.20 12.99
C PHE A 184 -2.16 -16.04 13.62
N ARG A 185 -2.07 -16.04 14.93
CA ARG A 185 -1.41 -14.98 15.70
C ARG A 185 0.05 -15.32 15.94
N VAL A 186 0.96 -14.40 15.64
CA VAL A 186 2.40 -14.58 15.75
C VAL A 186 2.99 -13.55 16.71
N GLU A 187 3.07 -13.91 18.00
CA GLU A 187 3.43 -13.01 19.11
C GLU A 187 4.81 -12.38 18.98
N LYS A 188 5.73 -13.02 18.24
CA LYS A 188 7.11 -12.52 18.05
C LYS A 188 7.28 -11.63 16.81
N SER A 189 6.23 -11.46 16.03
CA SER A 189 6.22 -10.59 14.85
C SER A 189 5.42 -9.32 15.13
N THR A 190 5.91 -8.19 14.68
CA THR A 190 5.32 -6.87 14.96
C THR A 190 4.46 -6.33 13.82
N GLY A 191 4.49 -6.95 12.65
CA GLY A 191 3.69 -6.54 11.50
C GLY A 191 4.10 -7.28 10.24
N PHE A 192 3.22 -8.14 9.73
CA PHE A 192 3.37 -8.68 8.38
C PHE A 192 3.04 -7.61 7.35
N ASN A 193 3.73 -7.68 6.21
CA ASN A 193 3.45 -6.83 5.06
C ASN A 193 2.69 -7.65 4.02
N ASP A 194 3.36 -8.54 3.31
CA ASP A 194 2.74 -9.36 2.28
C ASP A 194 2.77 -10.85 2.64
N ILE A 195 1.87 -11.63 2.04
CA ILE A 195 1.74 -13.06 2.29
C ILE A 195 1.53 -13.83 1.00
N GLU A 196 2.01 -15.06 1.01
CA GLU A 196 1.75 -16.06 -0.03
C GLU A 196 1.43 -17.39 0.64
N VAL A 197 0.41 -18.09 0.18
CA VAL A 197 -0.09 -19.32 0.80
C VAL A 197 0.08 -20.50 -0.15
N ALA A 198 0.76 -21.54 0.31
CA ALA A 198 0.93 -22.75 -0.44
C ALA A 198 -0.35 -23.62 -0.48
N ASP A 199 -0.45 -24.51 -1.44
CA ASP A 199 -1.61 -25.40 -1.62
C ASP A 199 -1.93 -26.25 -0.37
N ASP A 200 -0.93 -26.55 0.45
CA ASP A 200 -1.08 -27.28 1.72
C ASP A 200 -1.54 -26.37 2.89
N GLY A 201 -1.72 -25.07 2.65
CA GLY A 201 -2.11 -24.08 3.65
C GLY A 201 -0.94 -23.51 4.46
N THR A 202 0.30 -23.83 4.11
CA THR A 202 1.48 -23.18 4.70
C THR A 202 1.56 -21.73 4.23
N ILE A 203 1.67 -20.79 5.16
CA ILE A 203 1.73 -19.35 4.89
C ILE A 203 3.18 -18.89 4.98
N TYR A 204 3.62 -18.13 3.98
CA TYR A 204 4.85 -17.35 4.06
C TYR A 204 4.49 -15.87 4.14
N ALA A 205 5.10 -15.15 5.09
CA ALA A 205 4.77 -13.74 5.36
C ALA A 205 6.05 -12.91 5.50
N THR A 206 6.10 -11.78 4.84
CA THR A 206 7.20 -10.83 5.00
C THR A 206 6.96 -9.90 6.17
N GLN A 207 8.01 -9.61 6.92
CA GLN A 207 8.09 -8.52 7.89
C GLN A 207 9.15 -7.55 7.40
N THR A 208 8.72 -6.39 6.96
CA THR A 208 9.60 -5.34 6.39
C THR A 208 10.63 -4.84 7.39
N GLY A 209 10.20 -4.69 8.65
CA GLY A 209 11.08 -4.30 9.75
C GLY A 209 11.58 -2.86 9.67
N VAL A 210 12.65 -2.57 10.39
CA VAL A 210 13.21 -1.23 10.54
C VAL A 210 14.19 -0.92 9.42
N GLY A 211 13.94 0.19 8.73
CA GLY A 211 14.81 0.73 7.68
C GLY A 211 15.31 2.14 7.99
N GLY A 212 15.57 2.94 6.94
CA GLY A 212 15.95 4.35 7.07
C GLY A 212 17.41 4.56 7.53
N GLN A 213 17.65 5.57 8.37
CA GLN A 213 19.00 5.98 8.78
C GLN A 213 19.67 5.01 9.77
N THR A 214 18.88 4.28 10.54
CA THR A 214 19.36 3.28 11.51
C THR A 214 18.66 1.94 11.24
N PRO A 215 19.03 1.25 10.16
CA PRO A 215 18.40 0.01 9.80
C PRO A 215 18.72 -1.11 10.80
N ASP A 216 17.73 -1.93 11.11
CA ASP A 216 17.94 -3.11 11.94
C ASP A 216 17.64 -4.39 11.14
N PRO A 217 18.69 -5.02 10.56
CA PRO A 217 18.53 -6.24 9.79
C PRO A 217 17.91 -7.42 10.55
N THR A 218 17.95 -7.42 11.88
CA THR A 218 17.35 -8.49 12.67
C THR A 218 15.84 -8.48 12.61
N THR A 219 15.26 -7.34 12.19
CA THR A 219 13.82 -7.18 11.99
C THR A 219 13.35 -7.49 10.57
N TRP A 220 14.27 -7.68 9.61
CA TRP A 220 13.97 -8.06 8.23
C TRP A 220 13.78 -9.56 8.15
N GLN A 221 12.55 -10.00 7.99
CA GLN A 221 12.22 -11.41 8.16
C GLN A 221 11.21 -11.89 7.12
N VAL A 222 11.33 -13.16 6.79
CA VAL A 222 10.25 -13.94 6.20
C VAL A 222 9.85 -14.99 7.22
N TRP A 223 8.59 -15.06 7.53
CA TRP A 223 8.00 -16.02 8.45
C TRP A 223 7.38 -17.18 7.69
N LYS A 224 7.40 -18.35 8.29
CA LYS A 224 6.67 -19.54 7.85
C LYS A 224 5.70 -19.94 8.94
N ILE A 225 4.42 -20.08 8.59
CA ILE A 225 3.35 -20.49 9.50
C ILE A 225 2.72 -21.75 8.91
N THR A 226 2.76 -22.83 9.63
CA THR A 226 2.18 -24.12 9.21
C THR A 226 0.66 -24.14 9.44
N PRO A 227 -0.10 -25.03 8.76
CA PRO A 227 -1.56 -25.09 8.90
C PRO A 227 -2.05 -25.33 10.33
N ASP A 228 -1.26 -25.98 11.16
CA ASP A 228 -1.54 -26.17 12.60
C ASP A 228 -1.27 -24.91 13.45
N GLY A 229 -0.64 -23.87 12.85
CA GLY A 229 -0.40 -22.56 13.45
C GLY A 229 0.98 -22.37 14.08
N ASN A 230 1.89 -23.33 13.89
CA ASN A 230 3.27 -23.15 14.35
C ASN A 230 3.99 -22.13 13.46
N ALA A 231 4.49 -21.05 14.05
CA ALA A 231 5.19 -20.00 13.36
C ALA A 231 6.70 -20.04 13.65
N SER A 232 7.51 -19.89 12.64
CA SER A 232 8.98 -19.81 12.72
C SER A 232 9.53 -18.81 11.72
N ILE A 233 10.69 -18.25 12.01
CA ILE A 233 11.43 -17.45 11.04
C ILE A 233 11.97 -18.38 9.97
N PHE A 234 11.61 -18.12 8.72
CA PHE A 234 12.10 -18.85 7.55
C PHE A 234 13.47 -18.29 7.09
N VAL A 235 13.57 -16.97 6.96
CA VAL A 235 14.80 -16.24 6.63
C VAL A 235 14.84 -14.94 7.41
N GLN A 236 16.03 -14.52 7.87
CA GLN A 236 16.23 -13.28 8.62
C GLN A 236 17.52 -12.59 8.20
N GLY A 237 17.47 -11.25 8.13
CA GLY A 237 18.64 -10.41 7.82
C GLY A 237 19.09 -10.55 6.37
N ALA A 238 20.37 -10.26 6.10
CA ALA A 238 20.92 -10.34 4.75
C ALA A 238 20.74 -11.76 4.14
N PRO A 239 20.39 -11.85 2.84
CA PRO A 239 20.35 -10.77 1.85
C PRO A 239 19.04 -9.96 1.81
N LEU A 240 18.07 -10.21 2.69
CA LEU A 240 16.88 -9.37 2.79
C LEU A 240 17.27 -7.93 3.15
N ARG A 241 16.53 -6.97 2.59
CA ARG A 241 16.67 -5.55 2.92
C ARG A 241 15.31 -4.87 2.87
N GLN A 242 14.60 -4.91 3.99
CA GLN A 242 13.20 -4.50 4.10
C GLN A 242 12.30 -5.31 3.13
N PRO A 243 12.18 -6.64 3.34
CA PRO A 243 11.37 -7.50 2.48
C PRO A 243 9.92 -7.03 2.47
N ASN A 244 9.30 -7.09 1.29
CA ASN A 244 7.92 -6.67 1.10
C ASN A 244 7.15 -7.72 0.30
N GLY A 245 6.94 -7.57 -1.00
CA GLY A 245 6.21 -8.52 -1.82
C GLY A 245 6.82 -9.92 -1.81
N ILE A 246 5.99 -10.94 -1.81
CA ILE A 246 6.36 -12.35 -1.78
C ILE A 246 5.46 -13.15 -2.72
N ALA A 247 6.03 -14.12 -3.44
CA ALA A 247 5.28 -15.03 -4.30
C ALA A 247 6.05 -16.35 -4.51
N PHE A 248 5.35 -17.41 -4.94
CA PHE A 248 6.00 -18.63 -5.40
C PHE A 248 6.41 -18.55 -6.87
N ASP A 249 7.60 -19.04 -7.19
CA ASP A 249 7.94 -19.32 -8.57
C ASP A 249 7.29 -20.65 -9.04
N PRO A 250 7.30 -20.96 -10.36
CA PRO A 250 6.70 -22.19 -10.87
C PRO A 250 7.33 -23.50 -10.33
N GLN A 251 8.49 -23.42 -9.68
CA GLN A 251 9.16 -24.54 -9.02
C GLN A 251 8.80 -24.65 -7.53
N GLY A 252 7.99 -23.70 -7.03
CA GLY A 252 7.57 -23.61 -5.64
C GLY A 252 8.67 -23.08 -4.72
N ASN A 253 9.66 -22.36 -5.26
CA ASN A 253 10.58 -21.57 -4.45
C ASN A 253 9.92 -20.25 -4.03
N ILE A 254 10.40 -19.69 -2.94
CA ILE A 254 9.91 -18.44 -2.37
C ILE A 254 10.69 -17.27 -2.96
N VAL A 255 10.01 -16.36 -3.65
CA VAL A 255 10.60 -15.16 -4.24
C VAL A 255 10.18 -13.95 -3.42
N VAL A 256 11.14 -13.10 -3.07
CA VAL A 256 10.93 -11.92 -2.23
C VAL A 256 11.53 -10.70 -2.90
N VAL A 257 10.77 -9.61 -2.91
CA VAL A 257 11.25 -8.27 -3.30
C VAL A 257 11.49 -7.42 -2.07
N ASN A 258 12.29 -6.36 -2.20
CA ASN A 258 12.77 -5.58 -1.08
C ASN A 258 12.59 -4.08 -1.35
N ILE A 259 12.08 -3.32 -0.37
CA ILE A 259 12.02 -1.86 -0.48
C ILE A 259 13.43 -1.26 -0.53
N GLY A 260 14.35 -1.78 0.26
CA GLY A 260 15.68 -1.23 0.43
C GLY A 260 16.66 -1.47 -0.72
N THR A 261 16.28 -2.23 -1.75
CA THR A 261 17.14 -2.57 -2.90
C THR A 261 16.30 -2.97 -4.11
N GLU A 262 16.93 -3.04 -5.28
CA GLU A 262 16.33 -3.57 -6.51
C GLU A 262 16.35 -5.11 -6.59
N ASP A 263 16.93 -5.80 -5.61
CA ASP A 263 17.08 -7.24 -5.63
C ASP A 263 15.75 -7.99 -5.50
N VAL A 264 15.58 -8.97 -6.38
CA VAL A 264 14.51 -9.97 -6.38
C VAL A 264 15.14 -11.31 -6.06
N ILE A 265 14.93 -11.79 -4.85
CA ILE A 265 15.67 -12.91 -4.28
C ILE A 265 14.79 -14.15 -4.28
N THR A 266 15.29 -15.23 -4.87
CA THR A 266 14.65 -16.53 -4.84
C THR A 266 15.30 -17.42 -3.77
N PHE A 267 14.51 -17.90 -2.84
CA PHE A 267 14.91 -18.86 -1.81
C PHE A 267 14.31 -20.23 -2.12
N SER A 268 15.10 -21.29 -1.93
CA SER A 268 14.60 -22.66 -1.89
C SER A 268 13.69 -22.88 -0.67
N LYS A 269 12.95 -23.99 -0.66
CA LYS A 269 12.04 -24.37 0.45
C LYS A 269 12.73 -24.53 1.81
N ASP A 270 14.06 -24.66 1.81
CA ASP A 270 14.90 -24.70 3.02
C ASP A 270 15.60 -23.37 3.34
N GLY A 271 15.19 -22.26 2.69
CA GLY A 271 15.63 -20.90 3.00
C GLY A 271 17.00 -20.53 2.41
N LYS A 272 17.57 -21.33 1.51
CA LYS A 272 18.82 -20.99 0.84
C LYS A 272 18.58 -20.13 -0.39
N VAL A 273 19.43 -19.14 -0.63
CA VAL A 273 19.38 -18.33 -1.85
C VAL A 273 19.71 -19.22 -3.05
N VAL A 274 18.78 -19.29 -3.98
CA VAL A 274 18.93 -20.00 -5.25
C VAL A 274 19.37 -19.05 -6.35
N ARG A 275 18.78 -17.83 -6.36
CA ARG A 275 19.02 -16.85 -7.41
C ARG A 275 18.72 -15.45 -6.88
N THR A 276 19.44 -14.46 -7.42
CA THR A 276 19.13 -13.06 -7.27
C THR A 276 19.03 -12.42 -8.66
N GLU A 277 17.90 -11.78 -8.94
CA GLU A 277 17.65 -10.99 -10.13
C GLU A 277 17.46 -9.52 -9.69
N LYS A 278 17.35 -8.60 -10.64
CA LYS A 278 17.17 -7.18 -10.32
C LYS A 278 15.97 -6.61 -11.06
N ALA A 279 15.13 -5.87 -10.34
CA ALA A 279 14.18 -4.94 -10.93
C ALA A 279 14.92 -3.73 -11.50
N VAL A 280 14.27 -2.93 -12.35
CA VAL A 280 14.86 -1.71 -12.91
C VAL A 280 15.01 -0.63 -11.86
N GLN A 281 14.12 -0.62 -10.87
CA GLN A 281 14.07 0.37 -9.80
C GLN A 281 14.15 -0.31 -8.46
N SER A 282 14.67 0.38 -7.45
CA SER A 282 14.56 0.03 -6.03
C SER A 282 13.20 0.49 -5.46
N GLY A 283 12.97 0.26 -4.19
CA GLY A 283 11.69 0.58 -3.56
C GLY A 283 10.61 -0.43 -3.94
N ASN A 284 11.01 -1.69 -4.10
CA ASN A 284 10.12 -2.74 -4.58
C ASN A 284 9.11 -3.13 -3.51
N ASP A 285 7.85 -3.23 -3.91
CA ASP A 285 6.71 -3.49 -3.05
C ASP A 285 5.97 -4.76 -3.50
N GLY A 286 5.22 -4.71 -4.58
CA GLY A 286 4.45 -5.82 -5.08
C GLY A 286 5.21 -6.77 -6.01
N LEU A 287 4.78 -8.03 -6.03
CA LEU A 287 5.35 -9.07 -6.87
C LEU A 287 4.24 -9.96 -7.44
N VAL A 288 4.23 -10.11 -8.76
CA VAL A 288 3.44 -11.14 -9.47
C VAL A 288 4.37 -12.00 -10.28
N ILE A 289 4.21 -13.31 -10.20
CA ILE A 289 4.97 -14.29 -10.98
C ILE A 289 4.03 -15.09 -11.88
N MET A 290 4.30 -15.04 -13.18
CA MET A 290 3.53 -15.76 -14.18
C MET A 290 3.96 -17.24 -14.26
N ARG A 291 3.10 -18.08 -14.85
CA ARG A 291 3.38 -19.51 -15.04
C ARG A 291 4.65 -19.80 -15.84
N ASP A 292 5.08 -18.89 -16.71
CA ASP A 292 6.33 -19.01 -17.48
C ASP A 292 7.56 -18.50 -16.71
N GLY A 293 7.38 -18.06 -15.46
CA GLY A 293 8.41 -17.51 -14.60
C GLY A 293 8.70 -16.02 -14.82
N THR A 294 7.98 -15.35 -15.74
CA THR A 294 8.03 -13.88 -15.87
C THR A 294 7.56 -13.23 -14.57
N LYS A 295 8.34 -12.27 -14.06
CA LYS A 295 8.03 -11.53 -12.84
C LYS A 295 7.67 -10.10 -13.17
N TYR A 296 6.67 -9.58 -12.49
CA TYR A 296 6.32 -8.17 -12.46
C TYR A 296 6.55 -7.64 -11.05
N VAL A 297 7.24 -6.51 -10.95
CA VAL A 297 7.63 -5.90 -9.68
C VAL A 297 7.26 -4.43 -9.69
N SER A 298 6.42 -3.99 -8.75
CA SER A 298 6.11 -2.58 -8.55
C SER A 298 7.17 -1.91 -7.68
N SER A 299 7.37 -0.61 -7.88
CA SER A 299 8.22 0.22 -7.03
C SER A 299 7.38 1.31 -6.38
N VAL A 300 7.03 1.14 -5.11
CA VAL A 300 6.22 2.11 -4.34
C VAL A 300 6.93 3.46 -4.19
N VAL A 301 8.26 3.47 -4.25
CA VAL A 301 9.07 4.68 -4.10
C VAL A 301 9.24 5.41 -5.44
N ASN A 302 9.46 4.67 -6.54
CA ASN A 302 9.83 5.25 -7.83
C ASN A 302 8.71 5.19 -8.89
N GLY A 303 7.57 4.59 -8.56
CA GLY A 303 6.36 4.64 -9.39
C GLY A 303 6.40 3.79 -10.67
N GLY A 304 7.34 2.86 -10.77
CA GLY A 304 7.46 2.00 -11.95
C GLY A 304 6.96 0.58 -11.72
N VAL A 305 6.75 -0.14 -12.82
CA VAL A 305 6.55 -1.59 -12.84
C VAL A 305 7.59 -2.22 -13.75
N SER A 306 8.45 -3.02 -13.14
CA SER A 306 9.50 -3.77 -13.85
C SER A 306 8.96 -5.13 -14.32
N ARG A 307 9.32 -5.54 -15.52
CA ARG A 307 9.17 -6.90 -16.02
C ARG A 307 10.53 -7.59 -16.06
N ILE A 308 10.63 -8.77 -15.47
CA ILE A 308 11.86 -9.59 -15.43
C ILE A 308 11.56 -10.91 -16.12
N ARG A 309 12.32 -11.24 -17.16
CA ARG A 309 12.23 -12.50 -17.90
C ARG A 309 13.57 -13.23 -17.86
N SER A 310 13.54 -14.53 -17.76
CA SER A 310 14.75 -15.35 -17.74
C SER A 310 15.66 -15.04 -18.92
N GLY A 311 16.96 -14.83 -18.64
CA GLY A 311 17.97 -14.56 -19.65
C GLY A 311 17.86 -13.18 -20.36
N ARG A 312 17.06 -12.26 -19.84
CA ARG A 312 16.92 -10.90 -20.37
C ARG A 312 17.15 -9.86 -19.28
N ASN A 313 17.55 -8.66 -19.68
CA ASN A 313 17.56 -7.52 -18.77
C ASN A 313 16.12 -7.17 -18.36
N ALA A 314 15.96 -6.71 -17.13
CA ALA A 314 14.70 -6.15 -16.67
C ALA A 314 14.34 -4.88 -17.47
N GLU A 315 13.05 -4.64 -17.68
CA GLU A 315 12.54 -3.50 -18.41
C GLU A 315 11.34 -2.88 -17.67
N LEU A 316 11.17 -1.56 -17.76
CA LEU A 316 9.97 -0.91 -17.24
C LEU A 316 8.84 -1.04 -18.26
N ILE A 317 7.68 -1.54 -17.80
CA ILE A 317 6.45 -1.62 -18.60
C ILE A 317 5.47 -0.49 -18.29
N ALA A 318 5.64 0.19 -17.15
CA ALA A 318 4.86 1.34 -16.73
C ALA A 318 5.69 2.24 -15.83
N GLN A 319 5.35 3.54 -15.77
CA GLN A 319 6.04 4.55 -14.99
C GLN A 319 5.08 5.62 -14.47
N ASN A 320 5.55 6.37 -13.48
CA ASN A 320 4.86 7.51 -12.88
C ASN A 320 3.51 7.14 -12.23
N ILE A 321 3.39 5.92 -11.74
CA ILE A 321 2.24 5.50 -10.93
C ILE A 321 2.51 5.96 -9.49
N PRO A 322 1.68 6.79 -8.89
CA PRO A 322 1.88 7.20 -7.51
C PRO A 322 1.73 6.05 -6.52
N ASN A 323 2.79 5.76 -5.75
CA ASN A 323 2.82 4.75 -4.70
C ASN A 323 2.22 3.38 -5.08
N PRO A 324 2.66 2.75 -6.18
CA PRO A 324 2.17 1.42 -6.55
C PRO A 324 2.67 0.39 -5.54
N ALA A 325 1.75 -0.23 -4.81
CA ALA A 325 2.02 -1.17 -3.74
C ALA A 325 1.96 -2.63 -4.23
N SER A 326 1.58 -3.57 -3.35
CA SER A 326 1.42 -4.97 -3.71
C SER A 326 0.39 -5.14 -4.83
N MET A 327 0.55 -6.14 -5.68
CA MET A 327 -0.28 -6.26 -6.88
C MET A 327 -0.83 -7.67 -7.04
N CYS A 328 -1.93 -7.78 -7.77
CA CYS A 328 -2.48 -9.06 -8.22
C CYS A 328 -2.60 -9.14 -9.74
N TYR A 329 -2.75 -10.36 -10.23
CA TYR A 329 -2.95 -10.64 -11.64
C TYR A 329 -4.38 -11.09 -11.90
N ASP A 330 -5.12 -10.29 -12.64
CA ASP A 330 -6.42 -10.64 -13.18
C ASP A 330 -6.25 -11.46 -14.45
N SER A 331 -6.39 -12.76 -14.31
CA SER A 331 -6.15 -13.72 -15.40
C SER A 331 -7.18 -13.65 -16.52
N ASP A 332 -8.42 -13.23 -16.24
CA ASP A 332 -9.48 -13.18 -17.23
C ASP A 332 -9.26 -12.05 -18.22
N GLU A 333 -8.68 -10.96 -17.75
CA GLU A 333 -8.41 -9.78 -18.56
C GLU A 333 -6.93 -9.61 -18.92
N ASN A 334 -6.06 -10.54 -18.51
CA ASN A 334 -4.63 -10.46 -18.70
C ASN A 334 -4.07 -9.08 -18.29
N GLN A 335 -4.30 -8.70 -17.03
CA GLN A 335 -3.89 -7.41 -16.50
C GLN A 335 -3.32 -7.49 -15.10
N LEU A 336 -2.41 -6.58 -14.79
CA LEU A 336 -2.00 -6.31 -13.42
C LEU A 336 -2.94 -5.30 -12.79
N VAL A 337 -3.30 -5.52 -11.55
CA VAL A 337 -4.05 -4.59 -10.72
C VAL A 337 -3.17 -4.20 -9.55
N ILE A 338 -3.00 -2.91 -9.33
CA ILE A 338 -1.99 -2.38 -8.41
C ILE A 338 -2.63 -1.32 -7.51
N PRO A 339 -2.84 -1.60 -6.23
CA PRO A 339 -3.23 -0.59 -5.26
C PRO A 339 -2.22 0.55 -5.20
N MET A 340 -2.72 1.78 -5.23
CA MET A 340 -1.91 2.99 -5.16
C MET A 340 -1.89 3.53 -3.71
N ASN A 341 -1.61 2.67 -2.77
CA ASN A 341 -1.53 2.85 -1.32
C ASN A 341 -2.18 4.16 -0.80
N ALA A 342 -1.41 5.24 -0.65
CA ALA A 342 -1.90 6.50 -0.11
C ALA A 342 -2.82 7.31 -1.06
N ASN A 343 -3.03 6.87 -2.29
CA ASN A 343 -3.79 7.62 -3.29
C ASN A 343 -5.23 7.13 -3.47
N ASN A 344 -5.67 6.18 -2.65
CA ASN A 344 -7.05 5.69 -2.65
C ASN A 344 -7.57 5.26 -4.03
N ALA A 345 -6.70 4.63 -4.80
CA ALA A 345 -6.99 4.20 -6.17
C ALA A 345 -6.27 2.91 -6.53
N LEU A 346 -6.63 2.33 -7.65
CA LEU A 346 -6.00 1.16 -8.26
C LEU A 346 -5.54 1.51 -9.67
N ALA A 347 -4.31 1.15 -10.00
CA ALA A 347 -3.80 1.20 -11.36
C ALA A 347 -4.01 -0.15 -12.04
N PHE A 348 -4.39 -0.14 -13.30
CA PHE A 348 -4.63 -1.31 -14.15
C PHE A 348 -3.69 -1.25 -15.35
N ILE A 349 -2.96 -2.33 -15.61
CA ILE A 349 -2.00 -2.42 -16.73
C ILE A 349 -2.32 -3.68 -17.51
N LYS A 350 -2.78 -3.54 -18.74
CA LYS A 350 -2.90 -4.66 -19.70
C LYS A 350 -1.52 -5.19 -20.07
N LEU A 351 -1.36 -6.50 -20.11
CA LEU A 351 -0.11 -7.20 -20.46
C LEU A 351 -0.10 -7.69 -21.90
#